data_386542b232aa134fe11a1f19175a4250
#
_entry.id   386542b232aa134fe11a1f19175a4250
#
_cell.length_a   1.000
_cell.length_b   1.000
_cell.length_c   1.000
_cell.angle_alpha   90.00
_cell.angle_beta   90.00
_cell.angle_gamma   90.00
#
_symmetry.space_group_name_H-M   'P 1'
#
loop_
_entity.id
_entity.type
_entity.pdbx_description
1 polymer ?
#
loop_
_entity_poly.entity_id
_entity_poly.type
_entity_poly.pdbx_seq_one_letter_code
_entity_poly.pdbx_strand_id
1 'polypeptide(L)'
;MKCRSCKHEGLESLINLGSQYLSDFRTDDLKPKKYPLELMRCSNCNFVQLKESAPLDEMYTPNYGFKSGVNDTIKNDLKSIVDEAKTYTNGKIVM
;
A
#
# COMPACT_ATOMS: atom_id res chain seq x y z
N MET A 1 7.27 1.06 -19.74
CA MET A 1 6.27 0.91 -18.67
C MET A 1 5.09 1.83 -18.93
N LYS A 2 3.89 1.33 -18.79
CA LYS A 2 2.67 2.11 -19.03
C LYS A 2 2.04 2.57 -17.72
N CYS A 3 1.51 3.78 -17.72
CA CYS A 3 0.74 4.29 -16.61
C CYS A 3 -0.46 3.37 -16.31
N ARG A 4 -0.64 3.03 -15.04
CA ARG A 4 -1.75 2.14 -14.61
C ARG A 4 -3.11 2.79 -14.78
N SER A 5 -3.16 4.13 -14.75
CA SER A 5 -4.40 4.88 -14.92
C SER A 5 -4.74 5.13 -16.39
N CYS A 6 -3.92 5.89 -17.12
CA CYS A 6 -4.24 6.33 -18.48
C CYS A 6 -3.54 5.56 -19.61
N LYS A 7 -2.69 4.58 -19.27
CA LYS A 7 -1.92 3.74 -20.21
C LYS A 7 -0.85 4.48 -21.04
N HIS A 8 -0.62 5.74 -20.77
CA HIS A 8 0.44 6.52 -21.41
C HIS A 8 1.83 5.96 -21.03
N GLU A 9 2.80 6.05 -21.93
CA GLU A 9 4.14 5.50 -21.73
C GLU A 9 5.15 6.49 -21.13
N GLY A 10 4.80 7.75 -20.97
CA GLY A 10 5.68 8.79 -20.45
C GLY A 10 5.70 8.85 -18.92
N LEU A 11 6.46 7.98 -18.29
CA LEU A 11 6.66 7.99 -16.84
C LEU A 11 8.00 8.62 -16.46
N GLU A 12 7.97 9.51 -15.47
CA GLU A 12 9.15 10.19 -14.93
C GLU A 12 9.43 9.74 -13.51
N SER A 13 10.70 9.46 -13.19
CA SER A 13 11.10 9.12 -11.83
C SER A 13 11.02 10.35 -10.93
N LEU A 14 10.32 10.25 -9.80
CA LEU A 14 10.26 11.28 -8.77
C LEU A 14 11.25 11.03 -7.66
N ILE A 15 11.26 9.83 -7.13
CA ILE A 15 12.08 9.40 -6.00
C ILE A 15 12.49 7.95 -6.22
N ASN A 16 13.75 7.67 -6.01
CA ASN A 16 14.29 6.31 -6.00
C ASN A 16 14.95 6.06 -4.65
N LEU A 17 14.34 5.21 -3.84
CA LEU A 17 14.86 4.84 -2.53
C LEU A 17 15.72 3.57 -2.57
N GLY A 18 16.05 3.10 -3.77
CA GLY A 18 16.82 1.88 -3.95
C GLY A 18 16.03 0.62 -3.62
N SER A 19 16.73 -0.49 -3.46
CA SER A 19 16.10 -1.76 -3.09
C SER A 19 15.87 -1.82 -1.59
N GLN A 20 14.65 -2.16 -1.20
CA GLN A 20 14.22 -2.23 0.20
C GLN A 20 13.77 -3.64 0.55
N TYR A 21 13.96 -4.02 1.81
CA TYR A 21 13.44 -5.28 2.33
C TYR A 21 11.92 -5.17 2.54
N LEU A 22 11.23 -6.29 2.33
CA LEU A 22 9.83 -6.39 2.73
C LEU A 22 9.74 -6.51 4.26
N SER A 23 8.62 -6.04 4.82
CA SER A 23 8.35 -6.19 6.25
C SER A 23 8.07 -7.66 6.57
N ASP A 24 9.04 -8.32 7.17
CA ASP A 24 8.94 -9.73 7.55
C ASP A 24 9.80 -9.97 8.79
N PHE A 25 9.13 -10.36 9.88
CA PHE A 25 9.81 -10.73 11.12
C PHE A 25 10.18 -12.21 11.06
N ARG A 26 11.38 -12.49 10.55
CA ARG A 26 11.87 -13.84 10.37
C ARG A 26 12.68 -14.31 11.58
N THR A 27 12.49 -15.60 11.90
CA THR A 27 13.29 -16.31 12.90
C THR A 27 14.30 -17.28 12.27
N ASP A 28 14.26 -17.41 10.93
CA ASP A 28 15.17 -18.26 10.16
C ASP A 28 16.38 -17.47 9.62
N ASP A 29 17.41 -18.20 9.21
CA ASP A 29 18.64 -17.60 8.62
C ASP A 29 18.51 -17.27 7.14
N LEU A 30 17.31 -17.36 6.57
CA LEU A 30 17.08 -17.03 5.17
C LEU A 30 17.11 -15.52 5.00
N LYS A 31 17.95 -15.05 4.06
CA LYS A 31 18.01 -13.63 3.74
C LYS A 31 16.70 -13.18 3.09
N PRO A 32 16.05 -12.14 3.62
CA PRO A 32 14.85 -11.60 3.00
C PRO A 32 15.17 -11.02 1.62
N LYS A 33 14.19 -11.09 0.72
CA LYS A 33 14.33 -10.50 -0.61
C LYS A 33 14.18 -8.98 -0.55
N LYS A 34 14.90 -8.31 -1.43
CA LYS A 34 14.77 -6.86 -1.65
C LYS A 34 14.02 -6.59 -2.95
N TYR A 35 13.24 -5.54 -2.94
CA TYR A 35 12.54 -5.04 -4.12
C TYR A 35 12.80 -3.54 -4.28
N PRO A 36 12.89 -3.04 -5.52
CA PRO A 36 13.11 -1.61 -5.74
C PRO A 36 11.90 -0.81 -5.28
N LEU A 37 12.17 0.34 -4.66
CA LEU A 37 11.15 1.29 -4.24
C LEU A 37 11.38 2.61 -4.96
N GLU A 38 10.69 2.80 -6.07
CA GLU A 38 10.80 3.99 -6.92
C GLU A 38 9.42 4.50 -7.28
N LEU A 39 9.19 5.78 -7.03
CA LEU A 39 7.96 6.46 -7.39
C LEU A 39 8.10 7.14 -8.75
N MET A 40 7.12 6.92 -9.59
CA MET A 40 7.02 7.50 -10.94
C MET A 40 5.79 8.38 -11.04
N ARG A 41 5.88 9.43 -11.83
CA ARG A 41 4.75 10.28 -12.18
C ARG A 41 4.46 10.16 -13.67
N CYS A 42 3.20 10.02 -14.02
CA CYS A 42 2.78 10.06 -15.41
C CYS A 42 2.78 11.49 -15.93
N SER A 43 3.48 11.74 -17.05
CA SER A 43 3.52 13.06 -17.67
C SER A 43 2.18 13.48 -18.28
N ASN A 44 1.29 12.52 -18.54
CA ASN A 44 -0.02 12.80 -19.14
C ASN A 44 -1.11 13.10 -18.11
N CYS A 45 -1.29 12.21 -17.11
CA CYS A 45 -2.37 12.36 -16.13
C CYS A 45 -1.90 12.74 -14.72
N ASN A 46 -0.60 12.88 -14.50
CA ASN A 46 0.03 13.19 -13.22
C ASN A 46 -0.14 12.12 -12.12
N PHE A 47 -0.65 10.94 -12.47
CA PHE A 47 -0.79 9.85 -11.51
C PHE A 47 0.58 9.40 -11.00
N VAL A 48 0.72 9.35 -9.67
CA VAL A 48 1.94 8.88 -9.01
C VAL A 48 1.78 7.40 -8.68
N GLN A 49 2.78 6.60 -9.02
CA GLN A 49 2.72 5.14 -8.89
C GLN A 49 4.10 4.56 -8.65
N LEU A 50 4.15 3.35 -8.13
CA LEU A 50 5.40 2.60 -8.04
C LEU A 50 5.82 2.14 -9.42
N LYS A 51 7.12 2.20 -9.71
CA LYS A 51 7.70 1.63 -10.92
C LYS A 51 7.48 0.11 -10.95
N GLU A 52 7.84 -0.54 -9.87
CA GLU A 52 7.64 -1.97 -9.67
C GLU A 52 6.95 -2.22 -8.34
N SER A 53 6.08 -3.21 -8.30
CA SER A 53 5.44 -3.66 -7.05
C SER A 53 5.98 -5.02 -6.67
N ALA A 54 6.27 -5.22 -5.39
CA ALA A 54 6.62 -6.54 -4.88
C ALA A 54 5.42 -7.49 -5.02
N PRO A 55 5.66 -8.80 -5.24
CA PRO A 55 4.56 -9.76 -5.28
C PRO A 55 3.74 -9.77 -3.98
N LEU A 56 2.41 -9.79 -4.11
CA LEU A 56 1.52 -9.71 -2.95
C LEU A 56 1.66 -10.92 -2.01
N ASP A 57 1.92 -12.09 -2.56
CA ASP A 57 2.13 -13.31 -1.79
C ASP A 57 3.42 -13.27 -0.96
N GLU A 58 4.39 -12.47 -1.36
CA GLU A 58 5.60 -12.22 -0.58
C GLU A 58 5.44 -11.10 0.45
N MET A 59 4.54 -10.14 0.19
CA MET A 59 4.23 -9.04 1.11
C MET A 59 3.30 -9.47 2.24
N TYR A 60 2.28 -10.25 1.94
CA TYR A 60 1.24 -10.68 2.87
C TYR A 60 1.34 -12.17 3.13
N THR A 61 2.40 -12.55 3.84
CA THR A 61 2.64 -13.92 4.27
C THR A 61 1.89 -14.21 5.59
N PRO A 62 1.80 -15.48 6.03
CA PRO A 62 1.28 -15.80 7.36
C PRO A 62 2.03 -15.10 8.50
N ASN A 63 3.27 -14.66 8.27
CA ASN A 63 4.10 -13.93 9.23
C ASN A 63 3.87 -12.42 9.23
N TYR A 64 2.96 -11.91 8.37
CA TYR A 64 2.60 -10.51 8.35
C TYR A 64 1.87 -10.15 9.64
N GLY A 65 2.51 -9.30 10.47
CA GLY A 65 2.07 -9.09 11.85
C GLY A 65 1.08 -7.95 12.08
N PHE A 66 0.73 -7.19 11.03
CA PHE A 66 -0.18 -6.05 11.21
C PHE A 66 -1.64 -6.49 11.23
N LYS A 67 -2.33 -6.14 12.30
CA LYS A 67 -3.78 -6.30 12.45
C LYS A 67 -4.36 -5.03 13.05
N SER A 68 -5.23 -4.35 12.34
CA SER A 68 -5.84 -3.10 12.79
C SER A 68 -6.69 -3.27 14.05
N GLY A 69 -7.29 -4.44 14.23
CA GLY A 69 -8.14 -4.75 15.38
C GLY A 69 -7.41 -4.99 16.70
N VAL A 70 -6.08 -5.02 16.73
CA VAL A 70 -5.29 -5.27 17.95
C VAL A 70 -4.98 -3.97 18.70
N ASN A 71 -4.87 -2.86 18.02
CA ASN A 71 -4.54 -1.56 18.60
C ASN A 71 -5.82 -0.76 18.88
N ASP A 72 -6.03 -0.39 20.16
CA ASP A 72 -7.23 0.35 20.57
C ASP A 72 -7.33 1.74 19.94
N THR A 73 -6.22 2.42 19.72
CA THR A 73 -6.20 3.71 19.05
C THR A 73 -6.74 3.61 17.63
N ILE A 74 -6.28 2.62 16.88
CA ILE A 74 -6.72 2.38 15.49
C ILE A 74 -8.19 1.94 15.47
N LYS A 75 -8.61 1.07 16.42
CA LYS A 75 -10.01 0.67 16.57
C LYS A 75 -10.92 1.87 16.76
N ASN A 76 -10.54 2.77 17.66
CA ASN A 76 -11.33 3.98 17.96
C ASN A 76 -11.37 4.94 16.77
N ASP A 77 -10.28 5.07 16.03
CA ASP A 77 -10.23 5.87 14.81
C ASP A 77 -11.15 5.33 13.73
N LEU A 78 -11.09 4.02 13.49
CA LEU A 78 -11.96 3.36 12.51
C LEU A 78 -13.44 3.48 12.90
N LYS A 79 -13.74 3.34 14.19
CA LYS A 79 -15.10 3.54 14.70
C LYS A 79 -15.58 4.97 14.48
N SER A 80 -14.74 5.96 14.75
CA SER A 80 -15.06 7.37 14.48
C SER A 80 -15.39 7.62 13.03
N ILE A 81 -14.61 7.05 12.11
CA ILE A 81 -14.84 7.19 10.66
C ILE A 81 -16.19 6.59 10.27
N VAL A 82 -16.50 5.39 10.79
CA VAL A 82 -17.79 4.74 10.51
C VAL A 82 -18.95 5.53 11.09
N ASP A 83 -18.84 6.02 12.32
CA ASP A 83 -19.87 6.81 12.98
C ASP A 83 -20.14 8.12 12.22
N GLU A 84 -19.09 8.77 11.73
CA GLU A 84 -19.23 9.97 10.90
C GLU A 84 -19.88 9.63 9.55
N ALA A 85 -19.46 8.55 8.89
CA ALA A 85 -20.03 8.12 7.62
C ALA A 85 -21.54 7.84 7.72
N LYS A 86 -22.01 7.30 8.85
CA LYS A 86 -23.44 7.05 9.09
C LYS A 86 -24.29 8.29 9.05
N THR A 87 -23.73 9.45 9.40
CA THR A 87 -24.46 10.72 9.36
C THR A 87 -24.83 11.15 7.93
N TYR A 88 -24.04 10.69 6.94
CA TYR A 88 -24.23 11.02 5.52
C TYR A 88 -25.03 9.97 4.75
N THR A 89 -25.22 8.78 5.30
CA THR A 89 -25.82 7.63 4.59
C THR A 89 -27.18 7.22 5.12
N ASN A 90 -27.83 8.01 5.98
CA ASN A 90 -29.07 7.66 6.66
C ASN A 90 -29.01 6.31 7.40
N GLY A 91 -27.84 5.98 7.92
CA GLY A 91 -27.62 4.76 8.67
C GLY A 91 -27.44 3.50 7.85
N LYS A 92 -27.42 3.59 6.51
CA LYS A 92 -27.14 2.46 5.63
C LYS A 92 -25.68 2.49 5.18
N ILE A 93 -24.91 1.52 5.65
CA ILE A 93 -23.55 1.30 5.16
C ILE A 93 -23.56 -0.01 4.39
N VAL A 94 -23.18 0.05 3.12
CA VAL A 94 -22.99 -1.12 2.27
C VAL A 94 -21.50 -1.41 2.24
N MET A 95 -21.12 -2.57 2.76
CA MET A 95 -19.76 -3.06 2.66
C MET A 95 -19.68 -4.21 1.67
#